data_6c4ccb217d4b5255f3954282439872ef
#
_entry.id   6c4ccb217d4b5255f3954282439872ef
#
_cell.length_a   1.000
_cell.length_b   1.000
_cell.length_c   1.000
_cell.angle_alpha   90.00
_cell.angle_beta   90.00
_cell.angle_gamma   90.00
#
_symmetry.space_group_name_H-M   'P 1'
#
loop_
_entity.id
_entity.type
_entity.pdbx_description
1 polymer ?
#
loop_
_entity_poly.entity_id
_entity_poly.type
_entity_poly.pdbx_seq_one_letter_code
_entity_poly.pdbx_strand_id
1 'polypeptide(L)'
;MQEQAITQYLYHLVETGQLAHAYALTGSHYPSKQQVVVSLIQALVCTNKTSQGEPCHQCDACLRAKNGQIADVYMLKPAGTVIKVDQVRQINEWLATKPLETYFKLVIIEQAETLNLNAANAMLKLLEEPDPHRYLLLMVPEMSDLLPTIQSRLQELPIPVPTSAQQVADWRAQGVSEFHGRLWSALPDQVADYWMAEYDEAAVDQWIKALDRFYQYLYTGNDQGIVYIQTRLKKQLDSRWCRVSLDYLIGFNYQVMNALTGADAPSYYAVEQLIQSNGAKLHQVLCLNDLLLEAMERLEANVSAQLTLERLVLRAEDALANHNV
;
A
#
# COMPACT_ATOMS: atom_id res chain seq x y z
N MET A 1 15.77 13.16 1.35
CA MET A 1 17.13 13.04 1.97
C MET A 1 17.32 11.74 2.76
N GLN A 2 16.35 11.30 3.59
CA GLN A 2 16.55 10.11 4.43
C GLN A 2 16.51 8.77 3.66
N GLU A 3 15.67 8.61 2.65
CA GLU A 3 15.59 7.41 1.81
C GLU A 3 16.90 7.19 1.00
N GLN A 4 17.44 8.25 0.41
CA GLN A 4 18.73 8.22 -0.27
C GLN A 4 19.86 7.82 0.69
N ALA A 5 19.82 8.26 1.94
CA ALA A 5 20.83 7.88 2.93
C ALA A 5 20.78 6.39 3.26
N ILE A 6 19.58 5.79 3.35
CA ILE A 6 19.42 4.35 3.58
C ILE A 6 19.92 3.55 2.37
N THR A 7 19.57 3.99 1.17
CA THR A 7 20.04 3.35 -0.06
C THR A 7 21.57 3.40 -0.19
N GLN A 8 22.18 4.55 0.09
CA GLN A 8 23.65 4.68 0.11
C GLN A 8 24.31 3.82 1.19
N TYR A 9 23.69 3.74 2.37
CA TYR A 9 24.16 2.86 3.43
C TYR A 9 24.16 1.39 2.98
N LEU A 10 23.08 0.92 2.33
CA LEU A 10 23.00 -0.42 1.78
C LEU A 10 24.05 -0.67 0.69
N TYR A 11 24.32 0.30 -0.19
CA TYR A 11 25.36 0.20 -1.21
C TYR A 11 26.74 -0.01 -0.56
N HIS A 12 27.02 0.75 0.48
CA HIS A 12 28.27 0.61 1.24
C HIS A 12 28.39 -0.78 1.89
N LEU A 13 27.31 -1.30 2.50
CA LEU A 13 27.32 -2.63 3.10
C LEU A 13 27.54 -3.74 2.06
N VAL A 14 26.94 -3.62 0.88
CA VAL A 14 27.14 -4.56 -0.23
C VAL A 14 28.59 -4.50 -0.73
N GLU A 15 29.16 -3.32 -0.90
CA GLU A 15 30.53 -3.13 -1.38
C GLU A 15 31.58 -3.67 -0.41
N THR A 16 31.37 -3.43 0.90
CA THR A 16 32.27 -3.88 1.95
C THR A 16 32.06 -5.34 2.38
N GLY A 17 31.03 -6.02 1.83
CA GLY A 17 30.68 -7.39 2.22
C GLY A 17 30.12 -7.50 3.65
N GLN A 18 29.61 -6.40 4.21
CA GLN A 18 29.08 -6.30 5.58
C GLN A 18 27.55 -6.36 5.65
N LEU A 19 26.89 -6.76 4.55
CA LEU A 19 25.46 -6.91 4.53
C LEU A 19 25.03 -7.98 5.54
N ALA A 20 24.17 -7.64 6.50
CA ALA A 20 23.64 -8.60 7.45
C ALA A 20 22.71 -9.60 6.75
N HIS A 21 22.57 -10.77 7.34
CA HIS A 21 21.76 -11.84 6.76
C HIS A 21 20.25 -11.54 6.78
N ALA A 22 19.77 -10.66 7.68
CA ALA A 22 18.34 -10.38 7.78
C ALA A 22 18.05 -8.93 8.22
N TYR A 23 17.10 -8.30 7.53
CA TYR A 23 16.63 -6.95 7.79
C TYR A 23 15.11 -6.88 7.91
N ALA A 24 14.60 -5.94 8.72
CA ALA A 24 13.24 -5.47 8.68
C ALA A 24 13.21 -4.07 8.06
N LEU A 25 12.50 -3.89 6.95
CA LEU A 25 12.17 -2.57 6.41
C LEU A 25 10.88 -2.10 7.08
N THR A 26 11.00 -1.18 8.03
CA THR A 26 9.85 -0.64 8.77
C THR A 26 9.37 0.67 8.16
N GLY A 27 8.09 0.97 8.31
CA GLY A 27 7.45 2.17 7.76
C GLY A 27 6.14 1.84 7.03
N SER A 28 5.22 2.79 7.01
CA SER A 28 3.90 2.61 6.41
C SER A 28 3.89 2.79 4.88
N HIS A 29 4.87 3.52 4.30
CA HIS A 29 4.90 3.82 2.87
C HIS A 29 5.53 2.66 2.08
N TYR A 30 4.67 1.83 1.49
CA TYR A 30 5.08 0.64 0.73
C TYR A 30 5.93 0.94 -0.51
N PRO A 31 5.64 1.96 -1.36
CA PRO A 31 6.47 2.29 -2.52
C PRO A 31 7.91 2.62 -2.16
N SER A 32 8.16 3.37 -1.09
CA SER A 32 9.54 3.65 -0.64
C SER A 32 10.27 2.38 -0.22
N LYS A 33 9.59 1.44 0.45
CA LYS A 33 10.18 0.13 0.78
C LYS A 33 10.54 -0.66 -0.48
N GLN A 34 9.64 -0.69 -1.48
CA GLN A 34 9.92 -1.35 -2.77
C GLN A 34 11.12 -0.73 -3.49
N GLN A 35 11.24 0.60 -3.49
CA GLN A 35 12.37 1.28 -4.12
C GLN A 35 13.70 0.92 -3.44
N VAL A 36 13.73 0.85 -2.12
CA VAL A 36 14.92 0.40 -1.35
C VAL A 36 15.25 -1.05 -1.69
N VAL A 37 14.26 -1.94 -1.80
CA VAL A 37 14.42 -3.34 -2.21
C VAL A 37 15.06 -3.44 -3.61
N VAL A 38 14.50 -2.74 -4.59
CA VAL A 38 15.02 -2.71 -5.97
C VAL A 38 16.45 -2.20 -5.99
N SER A 39 16.74 -1.12 -5.25
CA SER A 39 18.08 -0.55 -5.14
C SER A 39 19.08 -1.53 -4.54
N LEU A 40 18.69 -2.28 -3.51
CA LEU A 40 19.53 -3.32 -2.91
C LEU A 40 19.82 -4.46 -3.92
N ILE A 41 18.79 -4.95 -4.63
CA ILE A 41 18.97 -5.99 -5.65
C ILE A 41 19.92 -5.48 -6.74
N GLN A 42 19.73 -4.25 -7.23
CA GLN A 42 20.62 -3.64 -8.22
C GLN A 42 22.06 -3.53 -7.71
N ALA A 43 22.26 -3.15 -6.44
CA ALA A 43 23.59 -3.11 -5.84
C ALA A 43 24.27 -4.49 -5.77
N LEU A 44 23.49 -5.55 -5.52
CA LEU A 44 23.99 -6.92 -5.47
C LEU A 44 24.36 -7.47 -6.85
N VAL A 45 23.59 -7.16 -7.91
CA VAL A 45 23.77 -7.76 -9.24
C VAL A 45 24.55 -6.88 -10.23
N CYS A 46 24.73 -5.58 -9.96
CA CYS A 46 25.35 -4.66 -10.90
C CYS A 46 26.82 -5.01 -11.16
N THR A 47 27.17 -5.18 -12.43
CA THR A 47 28.56 -5.43 -12.88
C THR A 47 29.36 -4.15 -13.14
N ASN A 48 28.69 -3.00 -13.30
CA ASN A 48 29.27 -1.71 -13.66
C ASN A 48 28.98 -0.66 -12.59
N LYS A 49 29.39 -0.94 -11.33
CA LYS A 49 29.21 -0.01 -10.21
C LYS A 49 30.04 1.25 -10.39
N THR A 50 29.58 2.35 -9.83
CA THR A 50 30.39 3.58 -9.70
C THR A 50 31.54 3.38 -8.73
N SER A 51 32.46 4.35 -8.67
CA SER A 51 33.56 4.36 -7.69
C SER A 51 33.09 4.43 -6.22
N GLN A 52 31.82 4.72 -6.00
CA GLN A 52 31.19 4.79 -4.68
C GLN A 52 30.34 3.55 -4.37
N GLY A 53 30.42 2.49 -5.18
CA GLY A 53 29.66 1.26 -5.01
C GLY A 53 28.20 1.32 -5.48
N GLU A 54 27.77 2.45 -6.05
CA GLU A 54 26.39 2.61 -6.53
C GLU A 54 26.16 1.83 -7.82
N PRO A 55 24.99 1.20 -8.00
CA PRO A 55 24.63 0.53 -9.24
C PRO A 55 24.50 1.51 -10.40
N CYS A 56 24.83 1.08 -11.61
CA CYS A 56 24.77 1.93 -12.81
C CYS A 56 23.35 2.19 -13.33
N HIS A 57 22.34 1.46 -12.87
CA HIS A 57 20.93 1.51 -13.27
C HIS A 57 20.61 1.24 -14.75
N GLN A 58 21.61 0.99 -15.61
CA GLN A 58 21.45 0.85 -17.07
C GLN A 58 21.95 -0.47 -17.65
N CYS A 59 22.76 -1.25 -16.92
CA CYS A 59 23.18 -2.57 -17.41
C CYS A 59 22.00 -3.56 -17.36
N ASP A 60 22.10 -4.64 -18.15
CA ASP A 60 21.07 -5.68 -18.22
C ASP A 60 20.65 -6.19 -16.83
N ALA A 61 21.60 -6.47 -15.96
CA ALA A 61 21.33 -6.92 -14.59
C ALA A 61 20.52 -5.90 -13.78
N CYS A 62 20.83 -4.59 -13.89
CA CYS A 62 20.06 -3.53 -13.23
C CYS A 62 18.64 -3.40 -13.78
N LEU A 63 18.44 -3.54 -15.09
CA LEU A 63 17.13 -3.48 -15.71
C LEU A 63 16.29 -4.70 -15.34
N ARG A 64 16.88 -5.89 -15.34
CA ARG A 64 16.22 -7.13 -14.87
C ARG A 64 15.85 -7.06 -13.38
N ALA A 65 16.74 -6.53 -12.54
CA ALA A 65 16.45 -6.29 -11.12
C ALA A 65 15.25 -5.36 -10.93
N LYS A 66 15.18 -4.25 -11.70
CA LYS A 66 14.04 -3.33 -11.68
C LYS A 66 12.72 -4.00 -12.06
N ASN A 67 12.77 -4.97 -12.98
CA ASN A 67 11.60 -5.70 -13.47
C ASN A 67 11.29 -6.98 -12.66
N GLY A 68 11.98 -7.22 -11.53
CA GLY A 68 11.79 -8.44 -10.72
C GLY A 68 12.20 -9.74 -11.42
N GLN A 69 13.16 -9.69 -12.35
CA GLN A 69 13.54 -10.80 -13.22
C GLN A 69 14.89 -11.45 -12.83
N ILE A 70 15.24 -11.41 -11.56
CA ILE A 70 16.45 -12.09 -11.04
C ILE A 70 16.03 -13.43 -10.45
N ALA A 71 16.55 -14.55 -11.00
CA ALA A 71 16.15 -15.89 -10.60
C ALA A 71 16.50 -16.26 -9.14
N ASP A 72 17.52 -15.62 -8.58
CA ASP A 72 17.97 -15.82 -7.20
C ASP A 72 17.35 -14.84 -6.20
N VAL A 73 16.28 -14.17 -6.59
CA VAL A 73 15.43 -13.33 -5.72
C VAL A 73 14.04 -13.95 -5.63
N TYR A 74 13.62 -14.29 -4.42
CA TYR A 74 12.31 -14.86 -4.15
C TYR A 74 11.44 -13.84 -3.43
N MET A 75 10.31 -13.48 -4.02
CA MET A 75 9.35 -12.55 -3.43
C MET A 75 8.14 -13.33 -2.91
N LEU A 76 7.92 -13.29 -1.59
CA LEU A 76 6.78 -13.89 -0.94
C LEU A 76 5.73 -12.82 -0.61
N LYS A 77 4.49 -13.10 -1.02
CA LYS A 77 3.28 -12.31 -0.67
C LYS A 77 2.27 -13.21 0.04
N PRO A 78 1.38 -12.65 0.87
CA PRO A 78 0.30 -13.43 1.47
C PRO A 78 -0.57 -14.12 0.40
N ALA A 79 -0.89 -15.39 0.60
CA ALA A 79 -1.89 -16.09 -0.19
C ALA A 79 -3.28 -15.83 0.44
N GLY A 80 -3.91 -14.74 0.07
CA GLY A 80 -5.10 -14.19 0.75
C GLY A 80 -4.70 -13.18 1.83
N THR A 81 -5.18 -13.35 3.06
CA THR A 81 -4.96 -12.39 4.17
C THR A 81 -3.77 -12.75 5.07
N VAL A 82 -3.21 -13.95 4.96
CA VAL A 82 -2.14 -14.42 5.85
C VAL A 82 -1.07 -15.21 5.09
N ILE A 83 0.17 -15.14 5.57
CA ILE A 83 1.27 -16.00 5.15
C ILE A 83 1.23 -17.28 5.98
N LYS A 84 1.08 -18.43 5.30
CA LYS A 84 0.97 -19.76 5.92
C LYS A 84 2.32 -20.46 6.00
N VAL A 85 2.44 -21.42 6.92
CA VAL A 85 3.67 -22.19 7.15
C VAL A 85 4.20 -22.89 5.89
N ASP A 86 3.31 -23.36 5.00
CA ASP A 86 3.73 -24.05 3.78
C ASP A 86 4.45 -23.12 2.81
N GLN A 87 4.10 -21.83 2.76
CA GLN A 87 4.82 -20.83 1.98
C GLN A 87 6.25 -20.61 2.52
N VAL A 88 6.42 -20.62 3.85
CA VAL A 88 7.75 -20.54 4.47
C VAL A 88 8.57 -21.80 4.24
N ARG A 89 7.93 -22.99 4.23
CA ARG A 89 8.60 -24.26 3.87
C ARG A 89 9.12 -24.23 2.43
N GLN A 90 8.35 -23.71 1.49
CA GLN A 90 8.82 -23.53 0.10
C GLN A 90 10.04 -22.62 0.01
N ILE A 91 10.10 -21.55 0.80
CA ILE A 91 11.30 -20.71 0.91
C ILE A 91 12.50 -21.52 1.40
N ASN A 92 12.32 -22.34 2.44
CA ASN A 92 13.39 -23.18 2.98
C ASN A 92 13.95 -24.15 1.92
N GLU A 93 13.06 -24.83 1.17
CA GLU A 93 13.43 -25.71 0.08
C GLU A 93 14.17 -24.97 -1.04
N TRP A 94 13.67 -23.79 -1.43
CA TRP A 94 14.31 -22.97 -2.43
C TRP A 94 15.68 -22.46 -1.97
N LEU A 95 15.83 -22.01 -0.72
CA LEU A 95 17.11 -21.59 -0.15
C LEU A 95 18.12 -22.76 -0.07
N ALA A 96 17.66 -24.00 0.08
CA ALA A 96 18.55 -25.18 0.12
C ALA A 96 19.24 -25.46 -1.21
N THR A 97 18.75 -24.92 -2.32
CA THR A 97 19.38 -25.06 -3.65
C THR A 97 20.50 -24.04 -3.86
N LYS A 98 21.40 -24.30 -4.80
CA LYS A 98 22.46 -23.34 -5.18
C LYS A 98 21.87 -22.16 -5.96
N PRO A 99 22.47 -20.96 -5.88
CA PRO A 99 22.12 -19.86 -6.78
C PRO A 99 22.26 -20.25 -8.25
N LEU A 100 21.40 -19.71 -9.12
CA LEU A 100 21.38 -20.03 -10.55
C LEU A 100 22.27 -19.09 -11.39
N GLU A 101 22.21 -17.80 -11.11
CA GLU A 101 22.90 -16.77 -11.90
C GLU A 101 23.70 -15.78 -11.08
N THR A 102 23.53 -15.77 -9.76
CA THR A 102 24.24 -14.86 -8.85
C THR A 102 25.12 -15.63 -7.87
N TYR A 103 25.82 -14.92 -6.97
CA TYR A 103 26.56 -15.53 -5.85
C TYR A 103 25.75 -15.59 -4.56
N PHE A 104 24.49 -15.11 -4.55
CA PHE A 104 23.64 -15.00 -3.38
C PHE A 104 22.22 -15.52 -3.64
N LYS A 105 21.44 -15.64 -2.58
CA LYS A 105 19.97 -15.76 -2.63
C LYS A 105 19.36 -14.73 -1.71
N LEU A 106 18.31 -14.04 -2.20
CA LEU A 106 17.59 -13.03 -1.45
C LEU A 106 16.10 -13.40 -1.37
N VAL A 107 15.56 -13.47 -0.17
CA VAL A 107 14.13 -13.63 0.08
C VAL A 107 13.58 -12.30 0.56
N ILE A 108 12.51 -11.85 -0.06
CA ILE A 108 11.75 -10.66 0.31
C ILE A 108 10.37 -11.11 0.74
N ILE A 109 9.95 -10.75 1.94
CA ILE A 109 8.65 -11.08 2.49
C ILE A 109 7.86 -9.78 2.63
N GLU A 110 6.87 -9.61 1.76
CA GLU A 110 5.94 -8.48 1.82
C GLU A 110 4.85 -8.74 2.85
N GLN A 111 4.42 -7.69 3.55
CA GLN A 111 3.40 -7.78 4.61
C GLN A 111 3.74 -8.86 5.64
N ALA A 112 4.97 -8.85 6.14
CA ALA A 112 5.46 -9.90 7.05
C ALA A 112 4.71 -9.91 8.40
N GLU A 113 3.97 -8.86 8.75
CA GLU A 113 3.01 -8.82 9.85
C GLU A 113 1.87 -9.83 9.70
N THR A 114 1.59 -10.29 8.47
CA THR A 114 0.55 -11.29 8.19
C THR A 114 1.01 -12.75 8.40
N LEU A 115 2.25 -12.95 8.83
CA LEU A 115 2.76 -14.29 9.19
C LEU A 115 1.92 -14.88 10.33
N ASN A 116 1.28 -16.03 10.10
CA ASN A 116 0.67 -16.74 11.22
C ASN A 116 1.75 -17.32 12.16
N LEU A 117 1.38 -17.66 13.38
CA LEU A 117 2.32 -18.13 14.41
C LEU A 117 3.18 -19.31 13.95
N ASN A 118 2.61 -20.26 13.21
CA ASN A 118 3.34 -21.42 12.69
C ASN A 118 4.35 -21.03 11.61
N ALA A 119 4.01 -20.08 10.73
CA ALA A 119 4.90 -19.54 9.71
C ALA A 119 6.06 -18.76 10.35
N ALA A 120 5.74 -17.90 11.32
CA ALA A 120 6.71 -17.13 12.08
C ALA A 120 7.72 -18.04 12.81
N ASN A 121 7.25 -19.10 13.47
CA ASN A 121 8.12 -20.08 14.13
C ASN A 121 8.99 -20.87 13.12
N ALA A 122 8.45 -21.18 11.92
CA ALA A 122 9.24 -21.84 10.88
C ALA A 122 10.36 -20.95 10.31
N MET A 123 10.21 -19.63 10.37
CA MET A 123 11.24 -18.67 9.97
C MET A 123 12.41 -18.57 10.96
N LEU A 124 12.19 -18.86 12.25
CA LEU A 124 13.25 -18.74 13.26
C LEU A 124 14.50 -19.54 12.88
N LYS A 125 14.30 -20.72 12.29
CA LYS A 125 15.43 -21.55 11.83
C LYS A 125 16.32 -20.84 10.78
N LEU A 126 15.69 -20.12 9.84
CA LEU A 126 16.41 -19.35 8.81
C LEU A 126 17.17 -18.16 9.39
N LEU A 127 16.62 -17.58 10.47
CA LEU A 127 17.21 -16.42 11.14
C LEU A 127 18.33 -16.81 12.10
N GLU A 128 18.29 -18.02 12.68
CA GLU A 128 19.27 -18.51 13.66
C GLU A 128 20.53 -19.10 13.02
N GLU A 129 20.36 -19.79 11.90
CA GLU A 129 21.45 -20.47 11.20
C GLU A 129 21.57 -19.96 9.75
N PRO A 130 22.00 -18.70 9.55
CA PRO A 130 22.09 -18.14 8.21
C PRO A 130 23.24 -18.79 7.44
N ASP A 131 22.94 -19.36 6.28
CA ASP A 131 23.97 -19.78 5.33
C ASP A 131 24.66 -18.56 4.69
N PRO A 132 25.94 -18.65 4.33
CA PRO A 132 26.65 -17.59 3.64
C PRO A 132 25.94 -17.13 2.36
N HIS A 133 25.87 -15.82 2.14
CA HIS A 133 25.25 -15.21 0.96
C HIS A 133 23.73 -15.50 0.80
N ARG A 134 23.04 -15.79 1.91
CA ARG A 134 21.59 -15.84 1.96
C ARG A 134 21.07 -14.69 2.78
N TYR A 135 20.18 -13.93 2.19
CA TYR A 135 19.65 -12.70 2.77
C TYR A 135 18.13 -12.76 2.89
N LEU A 136 17.59 -12.23 3.98
CA LEU A 136 16.15 -12.10 4.22
C LEU A 136 15.80 -10.63 4.42
N LEU A 137 14.74 -10.20 3.78
CA LEU A 137 14.20 -8.85 3.90
C LEU A 137 12.71 -8.95 4.25
N LEU A 138 12.32 -8.48 5.42
CA LEU A 138 10.93 -8.45 5.88
C LEU A 138 10.41 -7.02 5.74
N MET A 139 9.31 -6.83 5.02
CA MET A 139 8.64 -5.54 4.90
C MET A 139 7.45 -5.51 5.85
N VAL A 140 7.49 -4.61 6.84
CA VAL A 140 6.45 -4.48 7.88
C VAL A 140 6.13 -3.00 8.12
N PRO A 141 4.92 -2.64 8.59
CA PRO A 141 4.62 -1.28 9.02
C PRO A 141 5.47 -0.87 10.23
N GLU A 142 5.48 -1.68 11.27
CA GLU A 142 6.24 -1.44 12.49
C GLU A 142 6.97 -2.71 12.95
N MET A 143 8.12 -2.53 13.61
CA MET A 143 8.89 -3.66 14.16
C MET A 143 8.09 -4.45 15.20
N SER A 144 7.20 -3.78 15.94
CA SER A 144 6.29 -4.36 16.94
C SER A 144 5.26 -5.34 16.36
N ASP A 145 5.01 -5.29 15.04
CA ASP A 145 4.07 -6.19 14.37
C ASP A 145 4.64 -7.61 14.19
N LEU A 146 5.94 -7.79 14.43
CA LEU A 146 6.60 -9.08 14.39
C LEU A 146 6.70 -9.70 15.80
N LEU A 147 6.84 -11.03 15.86
CA LEU A 147 7.11 -11.70 17.13
C LEU A 147 8.45 -11.24 17.73
N PRO A 148 8.57 -11.04 19.06
CA PRO A 148 9.82 -10.62 19.71
C PRO A 148 11.02 -11.53 19.38
N THR A 149 10.77 -12.81 19.17
CA THR A 149 11.79 -13.79 18.77
C THR A 149 12.34 -13.55 17.36
N ILE A 150 11.54 -12.99 16.47
CA ILE A 150 11.97 -12.57 15.12
C ILE A 150 12.67 -11.22 15.20
N GLN A 151 12.09 -10.24 15.92
CA GLN A 151 12.64 -8.90 16.09
C GLN A 151 14.11 -8.94 16.55
N SER A 152 14.43 -9.78 17.55
CA SER A 152 15.78 -9.89 18.11
C SER A 152 16.87 -10.37 17.14
N ARG A 153 16.48 -10.84 15.93
CA ARG A 153 17.37 -11.40 14.89
C ARG A 153 17.44 -10.57 13.62
N LEU A 154 16.71 -9.47 13.58
CA LEU A 154 16.65 -8.58 12.42
C LEU A 154 17.40 -7.28 12.72
N GLN A 155 18.06 -6.75 11.69
CA GLN A 155 18.48 -5.35 11.70
C GLN A 155 17.34 -4.49 11.17
N GLU A 156 16.91 -3.51 11.95
CA GLU A 156 15.87 -2.59 11.52
C GLU A 156 16.43 -1.51 10.61
N LEU A 157 15.74 -1.28 9.49
CA LEU A 157 15.96 -0.18 8.57
C LEU A 157 14.65 0.63 8.48
N PRO A 158 14.53 1.72 9.24
CA PRO A 158 13.34 2.55 9.24
C PRO A 158 13.27 3.37 7.94
N ILE A 159 12.27 3.05 7.11
CA ILE A 159 12.03 3.74 5.84
C ILE A 159 11.11 4.95 6.13
N PRO A 160 11.59 6.16 5.92
CA PRO A 160 10.80 7.35 6.19
C PRO A 160 9.62 7.45 5.21
N VAL A 161 8.50 7.91 5.72
CA VAL A 161 7.37 8.28 4.87
C VAL A 161 7.72 9.60 4.17
N PRO A 162 7.67 9.66 2.83
CA PRO A 162 7.92 10.91 2.11
C PRO A 162 6.85 11.95 2.49
N THR A 163 7.24 13.21 2.54
CA THR A 163 6.29 14.30 2.75
C THR A 163 5.30 14.38 1.57
N SER A 164 4.09 14.89 1.82
CA SER A 164 3.08 15.05 0.75
C SER A 164 3.63 15.84 -0.45
N ALA A 165 4.48 16.84 -0.21
CA ALA A 165 5.13 17.59 -1.29
C ALA A 165 6.10 16.73 -2.13
N GLN A 166 6.85 15.83 -1.49
CA GLN A 166 7.72 14.87 -2.19
C GLN A 166 6.90 13.89 -3.01
N GLN A 167 5.86 13.29 -2.42
CA GLN A 167 4.96 12.38 -3.12
C GLN A 167 4.34 13.02 -4.37
N VAL A 168 3.83 14.27 -4.25
CA VAL A 168 3.28 15.02 -5.39
C VAL A 168 4.34 15.27 -6.47
N ALA A 169 5.58 15.57 -6.08
CA ALA A 169 6.68 15.76 -7.04
C ALA A 169 7.02 14.45 -7.77
N ASP A 170 7.03 13.32 -7.07
CA ASP A 170 7.28 12.00 -7.63
C ASP A 170 6.16 11.57 -8.61
N TRP A 171 4.89 11.84 -8.26
CA TRP A 171 3.76 11.60 -9.15
C TRP A 171 3.84 12.46 -10.42
N ARG A 172 4.19 13.74 -10.28
CA ARG A 172 4.39 14.62 -11.45
C ARG A 172 5.51 14.14 -12.37
N ALA A 173 6.59 13.65 -11.82
CA ALA A 173 7.69 13.05 -12.61
C ALA A 173 7.26 11.83 -13.40
N GLN A 174 6.20 11.13 -12.95
CA GLN A 174 5.58 9.99 -13.64
C GLN A 174 4.46 10.40 -14.61
N GLY A 175 4.22 11.71 -14.81
CA GLY A 175 3.20 12.22 -15.75
C GLY A 175 1.80 12.37 -15.14
N VAL A 176 1.66 12.21 -13.83
CA VAL A 176 0.38 12.40 -13.14
C VAL A 176 0.10 13.89 -12.96
N SER A 177 -1.16 14.31 -13.11
CA SER A 177 -1.55 15.70 -12.86
C SER A 177 -1.31 16.11 -11.40
N GLU A 178 -1.07 17.39 -11.14
CA GLU A 178 -0.82 17.87 -9.78
C GLU A 178 -2.02 17.60 -8.86
N PHE A 179 -3.24 17.71 -9.38
CA PHE A 179 -4.46 17.45 -8.64
C PHE A 179 -4.54 15.97 -8.21
N HIS A 180 -4.34 15.03 -9.13
CA HIS A 180 -4.35 13.60 -8.82
C HIS A 180 -3.19 13.20 -7.90
N GLY A 181 -2.01 13.77 -8.11
CA GLY A 181 -0.86 13.55 -7.22
C GLY A 181 -1.13 13.98 -5.78
N ARG A 182 -1.77 15.13 -5.57
CA ARG A 182 -2.21 15.58 -4.23
C ARG A 182 -3.26 14.66 -3.64
N LEU A 183 -4.25 14.24 -4.45
CA LEU A 183 -5.29 13.33 -4.02
C LEU A 183 -4.70 11.99 -3.58
N TRP A 184 -3.84 11.39 -4.39
CA TRP A 184 -3.22 10.10 -4.07
C TRP A 184 -2.27 10.15 -2.88
N SER A 185 -1.59 11.29 -2.67
CA SER A 185 -0.75 11.49 -1.48
C SER A 185 -1.55 11.58 -0.16
N ALA A 186 -2.87 11.75 -0.26
CA ALA A 186 -3.78 11.81 0.90
C ALA A 186 -4.63 10.52 1.06
N LEU A 187 -4.47 9.53 0.17
CA LEU A 187 -5.21 8.28 0.15
C LEU A 187 -4.26 7.09 0.36
N PRO A 188 -4.78 5.91 0.73
CA PRO A 188 -3.97 4.68 0.77
C PRO A 188 -3.29 4.39 -0.57
N ASP A 189 -2.06 3.87 -0.53
CA ASP A 189 -1.24 3.58 -1.72
C ASP A 189 -1.96 2.70 -2.77
N GLN A 190 -2.87 1.82 -2.32
CA GLN A 190 -3.66 0.94 -3.21
C GLN A 190 -4.49 1.71 -4.24
N VAL A 191 -4.90 2.95 -3.92
CA VAL A 191 -5.65 3.81 -4.86
C VAL A 191 -4.75 4.27 -6.00
N ALA A 192 -3.54 4.74 -5.68
CA ALA A 192 -2.55 5.12 -6.68
C ALA A 192 -2.12 3.91 -7.52
N ASP A 193 -1.83 2.76 -6.89
CA ASP A 193 -1.43 1.52 -7.56
C ASP A 193 -2.50 1.01 -8.54
N TYR A 194 -3.78 1.20 -8.22
CA TYR A 194 -4.88 0.81 -9.11
C TYR A 194 -4.86 1.61 -10.41
N TRP A 195 -4.64 2.92 -10.32
CA TRP A 195 -4.70 3.82 -11.47
C TRP A 195 -3.39 3.94 -12.25
N MET A 196 -2.24 3.66 -11.61
CA MET A 196 -0.93 3.76 -12.26
C MET A 196 -0.67 2.68 -13.30
N ALA A 197 -1.36 1.53 -13.22
CA ALA A 197 -1.20 0.46 -14.21
C ALA A 197 -1.51 0.94 -15.66
N GLU A 198 -2.54 1.79 -15.79
CA GLU A 198 -2.95 2.43 -17.05
C GLU A 198 -3.49 3.83 -16.72
N TYR A 199 -2.59 4.79 -16.42
CA TYR A 199 -3.03 6.13 -16.02
C TYR A 199 -3.67 6.88 -17.18
N ASP A 200 -4.95 7.17 -17.04
CA ASP A 200 -5.76 8.05 -17.91
C ASP A 200 -6.42 9.11 -17.04
N GLU A 201 -5.99 10.37 -17.18
CA GLU A 201 -6.50 11.51 -16.43
C GLU A 201 -8.01 11.67 -16.54
N ALA A 202 -8.56 11.48 -17.74
CA ALA A 202 -10.00 11.60 -17.98
C ALA A 202 -10.81 10.47 -17.30
N ALA A 203 -10.26 9.24 -17.26
CA ALA A 203 -10.90 8.13 -16.57
C ALA A 203 -10.88 8.31 -15.05
N VAL A 204 -9.78 8.81 -14.50
CA VAL A 204 -9.68 9.13 -13.05
C VAL A 204 -10.64 10.24 -12.68
N ASP A 205 -10.73 11.31 -13.47
CA ASP A 205 -11.69 12.40 -13.26
C ASP A 205 -13.15 11.92 -13.29
N GLN A 206 -13.49 11.02 -14.19
CA GLN A 206 -14.84 10.42 -14.26
C GLN A 206 -15.14 9.58 -13.03
N TRP A 207 -14.15 8.80 -12.56
CA TRP A 207 -14.29 8.00 -11.36
C TRP A 207 -14.49 8.88 -10.12
N ILE A 208 -13.68 9.94 -9.94
CA ILE A 208 -13.83 10.91 -8.85
C ILE A 208 -15.24 11.53 -8.87
N LYS A 209 -15.67 12.07 -10.01
CA LYS A 209 -17.02 12.67 -10.15
C LYS A 209 -18.15 11.70 -9.82
N ALA A 210 -17.98 10.43 -10.21
CA ALA A 210 -18.97 9.40 -9.90
C ALA A 210 -19.05 9.11 -8.39
N LEU A 211 -17.90 9.04 -7.71
CA LEU A 211 -17.85 8.80 -6.27
C LEU A 211 -18.29 10.03 -5.44
N ASP A 212 -17.94 11.24 -5.86
CA ASP A 212 -18.41 12.47 -5.24
C ASP A 212 -19.95 12.55 -5.29
N ARG A 213 -20.54 12.16 -6.42
CA ARG A 213 -21.99 12.09 -6.56
C ARG A 213 -22.59 10.98 -5.70
N PHE A 214 -21.93 9.82 -5.64
CA PHE A 214 -22.37 8.73 -4.78
C PHE A 214 -22.29 9.11 -3.30
N TYR A 215 -21.21 9.78 -2.87
CA TYR A 215 -21.09 10.31 -1.51
C TYR A 215 -22.22 11.27 -1.14
N GLN A 216 -22.67 12.14 -2.07
CA GLN A 216 -23.81 13.02 -1.82
C GLN A 216 -25.10 12.24 -1.51
N TYR A 217 -25.37 11.11 -2.19
CA TYR A 217 -26.50 10.25 -1.86
C TYR A 217 -26.36 9.63 -0.47
N LEU A 218 -25.18 9.16 -0.12
CA LEU A 218 -24.90 8.63 1.23
C LEU A 218 -25.11 9.71 2.30
N TYR A 219 -24.52 10.87 2.09
CA TYR A 219 -24.56 11.98 3.04
C TYR A 219 -25.99 12.54 3.26
N THR A 220 -26.81 12.52 2.23
CA THR A 220 -28.20 12.98 2.32
C THR A 220 -29.22 11.90 2.70
N GLY A 221 -28.76 10.65 2.90
CA GLY A 221 -29.65 9.52 3.16
C GLY A 221 -30.65 9.27 2.04
N ASN A 222 -30.24 9.45 0.78
CA ASN A 222 -31.14 9.38 -0.37
C ASN A 222 -31.05 8.00 -1.03
N ASP A 223 -32.19 7.26 -1.07
CA ASP A 223 -32.34 5.93 -1.66
C ASP A 223 -32.02 5.87 -3.17
N GLN A 224 -32.05 7.02 -3.87
CA GLN A 224 -31.60 7.11 -5.28
C GLN A 224 -30.14 6.66 -5.47
N GLY A 225 -29.35 6.59 -4.40
CA GLY A 225 -28.05 5.96 -4.40
C GLY A 225 -28.09 4.52 -4.91
N ILE A 226 -29.14 3.74 -4.62
CA ILE A 226 -29.31 2.37 -5.13
C ILE A 226 -29.49 2.38 -6.65
N VAL A 227 -30.34 3.25 -7.16
CA VAL A 227 -30.56 3.40 -8.61
C VAL A 227 -29.26 3.83 -9.30
N TYR A 228 -28.48 4.70 -8.65
CA TYR A 228 -27.20 5.15 -9.14
C TYR A 228 -26.17 3.99 -9.25
N ILE A 229 -26.10 3.14 -8.23
CA ILE A 229 -25.26 1.93 -8.26
C ILE A 229 -25.65 1.04 -9.44
N GLN A 230 -26.95 0.75 -9.60
CA GLN A 230 -27.47 -0.17 -10.61
C GLN A 230 -27.34 0.35 -12.04
N THR A 231 -27.34 1.67 -12.25
CA THR A 231 -27.36 2.29 -13.58
C THR A 231 -26.00 2.82 -14.02
N ARG A 232 -25.23 3.40 -13.08
CA ARG A 232 -23.97 4.08 -13.39
C ARG A 232 -22.74 3.29 -12.99
N LEU A 233 -22.75 2.64 -11.82
CA LEU A 233 -21.58 1.94 -11.29
C LEU A 233 -21.56 0.46 -11.67
N LYS A 234 -22.68 -0.15 -12.04
CA LYS A 234 -22.84 -1.60 -12.27
C LYS A 234 -21.78 -2.24 -13.16
N LYS A 235 -21.32 -1.54 -14.21
CA LYS A 235 -20.33 -2.09 -15.17
C LYS A 235 -18.91 -2.18 -14.60
N GLN A 236 -18.65 -1.51 -13.49
CA GLN A 236 -17.32 -1.37 -12.88
C GLN A 236 -17.22 -2.08 -11.53
N LEU A 237 -18.32 -2.69 -11.05
CA LEU A 237 -18.42 -3.31 -9.73
C LEU A 237 -17.70 -4.66 -9.66
N ASP A 238 -16.37 -4.65 -9.77
CA ASP A 238 -15.53 -5.74 -9.27
C ASP A 238 -15.03 -5.43 -7.84
N SER A 239 -14.53 -6.45 -7.16
CA SER A 239 -14.09 -6.32 -5.77
C SER A 239 -12.92 -5.33 -5.62
N ARG A 240 -12.00 -5.27 -6.60
CA ARG A 240 -10.84 -4.38 -6.58
C ARG A 240 -11.27 -2.92 -6.76
N TRP A 241 -12.10 -2.66 -7.76
CA TRP A 241 -12.68 -1.33 -7.99
C TRP A 241 -13.47 -0.83 -6.79
N CYS A 242 -14.29 -1.71 -6.20
CA CYS A 242 -15.11 -1.36 -5.04
C CYS A 242 -14.24 -1.03 -3.80
N ARG A 243 -13.16 -1.80 -3.57
CA ARG A 243 -12.21 -1.53 -2.49
C ARG A 243 -11.56 -0.16 -2.64
N VAL A 244 -10.97 0.12 -3.81
CA VAL A 244 -10.33 1.40 -4.11
C VAL A 244 -11.32 2.57 -4.01
N SER A 245 -12.58 2.35 -4.40
CA SER A 245 -13.65 3.35 -4.28
C SER A 245 -14.07 3.60 -2.83
N LEU A 246 -14.10 2.57 -1.98
CA LEU A 246 -14.35 2.73 -0.54
C LEU A 246 -13.17 3.44 0.14
N ASP A 247 -11.92 3.11 -0.20
CA ASP A 247 -10.74 3.83 0.28
C ASP A 247 -10.83 5.33 -0.04
N TYR A 248 -11.24 5.67 -1.28
CA TYR A 248 -11.48 7.05 -1.67
C TYR A 248 -12.58 7.71 -0.83
N LEU A 249 -13.73 7.04 -0.65
CA LEU A 249 -14.85 7.58 0.10
C LEU A 249 -14.53 7.79 1.58
N ILE A 250 -13.77 6.87 2.20
CA ILE A 250 -13.27 7.00 3.57
C ILE A 250 -12.32 8.20 3.66
N GLY A 251 -11.36 8.33 2.74
CA GLY A 251 -10.45 9.46 2.69
C GLY A 251 -11.18 10.79 2.47
N PHE A 252 -12.15 10.83 1.57
CA PHE A 252 -13.01 12.01 1.34
C PHE A 252 -13.80 12.38 2.59
N ASN A 253 -14.43 11.40 3.27
CA ASN A 253 -15.16 11.60 4.52
C ASN A 253 -14.24 12.17 5.61
N TYR A 254 -13.01 11.69 5.71
CA TYR A 254 -12.00 12.22 6.63
C TYR A 254 -11.65 13.68 6.32
N GLN A 255 -11.54 14.06 5.04
CA GLN A 255 -11.31 15.46 4.63
C GLN A 255 -12.49 16.36 5.02
N VAL A 256 -13.72 15.90 4.85
CA VAL A 256 -14.93 16.62 5.32
C VAL A 256 -14.88 16.82 6.84
N MET A 257 -14.53 15.78 7.59
CA MET A 257 -14.41 15.85 9.05
C MET A 257 -13.34 16.86 9.50
N ASN A 258 -12.16 16.85 8.87
CA ASN A 258 -11.09 17.80 9.17
C ASN A 258 -11.52 19.25 8.87
N ALA A 259 -12.17 19.49 7.75
CA ALA A 259 -12.66 20.80 7.39
C ALA A 259 -13.73 21.34 8.38
N LEU A 260 -14.60 20.45 8.92
CA LEU A 260 -15.59 20.81 9.94
C LEU A 260 -14.98 21.06 11.32
N THR A 261 -13.85 20.43 11.64
CA THR A 261 -13.16 20.59 12.94
C THR A 261 -12.08 21.70 12.92
N GLY A 262 -11.84 22.32 11.77
CA GLY A 262 -10.84 23.38 11.62
C GLY A 262 -9.39 22.87 11.62
N ALA A 263 -9.19 21.57 11.36
CA ALA A 263 -7.86 21.00 11.18
C ALA A 263 -7.26 21.46 9.84
N ASP A 264 -5.96 21.80 9.83
CA ASP A 264 -5.21 22.15 8.62
C ASP A 264 -5.10 20.90 7.71
N ALA A 265 -5.99 20.80 6.73
CA ALA A 265 -5.96 19.77 5.71
C ALA A 265 -6.14 20.41 4.33
N PRO A 266 -5.49 19.89 3.28
CA PRO A 266 -5.73 20.38 1.93
C PRO A 266 -7.20 20.16 1.58
N SER A 267 -7.94 21.25 1.41
CA SER A 267 -9.36 21.19 1.07
C SER A 267 -9.51 20.88 -0.42
N TYR A 268 -10.30 19.85 -0.74
CA TYR A 268 -10.75 19.60 -2.09
C TYR A 268 -11.99 20.43 -2.38
N TYR A 269 -12.12 20.96 -3.60
CA TYR A 269 -13.28 21.74 -4.02
C TYR A 269 -14.61 21.02 -3.75
N ALA A 270 -14.69 19.71 -3.93
CA ALA A 270 -15.87 18.92 -3.65
C ALA A 270 -16.24 18.90 -2.15
N VAL A 271 -15.25 18.94 -1.25
CA VAL A 271 -15.45 19.06 0.20
C VAL A 271 -16.06 20.42 0.55
N GLU A 272 -15.49 21.50 0.00
CA GLU A 272 -16.01 22.84 0.21
C GLU A 272 -17.45 23.00 -0.31
N GLN A 273 -17.72 22.45 -1.50
CA GLN A 273 -19.07 22.42 -2.05
C GLN A 273 -20.05 21.68 -1.15
N LEU A 274 -19.66 20.51 -0.62
CA LEU A 274 -20.52 19.72 0.27
C LEU A 274 -20.86 20.49 1.54
N ILE A 275 -19.86 21.14 2.14
CA ILE A 275 -20.05 21.92 3.38
C ILE A 275 -20.94 23.13 3.14
N GLN A 276 -20.70 23.87 2.04
CA GLN A 276 -21.47 25.07 1.71
C GLN A 276 -22.90 24.79 1.27
N SER A 277 -23.12 23.74 0.44
CA SER A 277 -24.44 23.46 -0.15
C SER A 277 -25.35 22.68 0.77
N ASN A 278 -24.80 21.79 1.62
CA ASN A 278 -25.61 20.88 2.42
C ASN A 278 -25.58 21.17 3.94
N GLY A 279 -24.81 22.19 4.37
CA GLY A 279 -24.69 22.51 5.81
C GLY A 279 -24.15 21.33 6.60
N ALA A 280 -23.03 20.76 6.15
CA ALA A 280 -22.49 19.51 6.69
C ALA A 280 -22.37 19.54 8.21
N LYS A 281 -22.88 18.49 8.86
CA LYS A 281 -22.87 18.35 10.33
C LYS A 281 -21.91 17.23 10.74
N LEU A 282 -21.07 17.50 11.73
CA LEU A 282 -20.03 16.58 12.17
C LEU A 282 -20.58 15.19 12.56
N HIS A 283 -21.73 15.13 13.26
CA HIS A 283 -22.31 13.86 13.67
C HIS A 283 -22.73 12.97 12.49
N GLN A 284 -23.20 13.57 11.38
CA GLN A 284 -23.57 12.82 10.17
C GLN A 284 -22.31 12.24 9.50
N VAL A 285 -21.23 13.02 9.45
CA VAL A 285 -19.95 12.58 8.90
C VAL A 285 -19.34 11.45 9.73
N LEU A 286 -19.43 11.52 11.05
CA LEU A 286 -18.97 10.45 11.96
C LEU A 286 -19.78 9.16 11.76
N CYS A 287 -21.12 9.28 11.71
CA CYS A 287 -21.98 8.13 11.45
C CYS A 287 -21.66 7.48 10.09
N LEU A 288 -21.45 8.29 9.05
CA LEU A 288 -21.10 7.80 7.73
C LEU A 288 -19.71 7.12 7.72
N ASN A 289 -18.77 7.59 8.54
CA ASN A 289 -17.48 6.96 8.69
C ASN A 289 -17.62 5.50 9.16
N ASP A 290 -18.40 5.25 10.20
CA ASP A 290 -18.61 3.90 10.73
C ASP A 290 -19.24 2.97 9.69
N LEU A 291 -20.20 3.50 8.90
CA LEU A 291 -20.84 2.75 7.82
C LEU A 291 -19.89 2.42 6.65
N LEU A 292 -18.99 3.34 6.30
CA LEU A 292 -17.96 3.12 5.28
C LEU A 292 -16.94 2.05 5.72
N LEU A 293 -16.55 2.08 7.00
CA LEU A 293 -15.65 1.06 7.57
C LEU A 293 -16.34 -0.31 7.63
N GLU A 294 -17.62 -0.38 8.07
CA GLU A 294 -18.43 -1.63 8.00
C GLU A 294 -18.49 -2.18 6.57
N ALA A 295 -18.67 -1.30 5.58
CA ALA A 295 -18.71 -1.71 4.17
C ALA A 295 -17.35 -2.29 3.70
N MET A 296 -16.24 -1.71 4.15
CA MET A 296 -14.89 -2.23 3.85
C MET A 296 -14.68 -3.63 4.45
N GLU A 297 -15.00 -3.82 5.73
CA GLU A 297 -14.90 -5.12 6.41
C GLU A 297 -15.73 -6.22 5.70
N ARG A 298 -16.92 -5.87 5.23
CA ARG A 298 -17.76 -6.82 4.48
C ARG A 298 -17.16 -7.20 3.15
N LEU A 299 -16.54 -6.25 2.44
CA LEU A 299 -15.85 -6.52 1.19
C LEU A 299 -14.65 -7.44 1.41
N GLU A 300 -13.90 -7.24 2.50
CA GLU A 300 -12.79 -8.10 2.91
C GLU A 300 -13.24 -9.52 3.31
N ALA A 301 -14.46 -9.66 3.84
CA ALA A 301 -15.12 -10.93 4.09
C ALA A 301 -15.69 -11.59 2.82
N ASN A 302 -15.32 -11.11 1.61
CA ASN A 302 -15.76 -11.60 0.30
C ASN A 302 -17.29 -11.51 0.06
N VAL A 303 -17.96 -10.55 0.67
CA VAL A 303 -19.36 -10.23 0.32
C VAL A 303 -19.39 -9.54 -1.05
N SER A 304 -20.44 -9.77 -1.82
CA SER A 304 -20.64 -9.15 -3.14
C SER A 304 -20.49 -7.62 -3.07
N ALA A 305 -19.67 -7.04 -3.95
CA ALA A 305 -19.43 -5.60 -4.05
C ALA A 305 -20.73 -4.81 -4.24
N GLN A 306 -21.63 -5.28 -5.11
CA GLN A 306 -22.93 -4.65 -5.33
C GLN A 306 -23.78 -4.64 -4.05
N LEU A 307 -23.92 -5.79 -3.38
CA LEU A 307 -24.72 -5.90 -2.15
C LEU A 307 -24.11 -5.06 -1.02
N THR A 308 -22.80 -4.94 -0.96
CA THR A 308 -22.10 -4.10 0.03
C THR A 308 -22.47 -2.63 -0.14
N LEU A 309 -22.40 -2.10 -1.37
CA LEU A 309 -22.73 -0.71 -1.65
C LEU A 309 -24.25 -0.43 -1.52
N GLU A 310 -25.13 -1.33 -1.98
CA GLU A 310 -26.58 -1.17 -1.81
C GLU A 310 -26.96 -1.15 -0.32
N ARG A 311 -26.38 -2.04 0.49
CA ARG A 311 -26.56 -2.03 1.94
C ARG A 311 -26.04 -0.73 2.58
N LEU A 312 -24.89 -0.23 2.12
CA LEU A 312 -24.34 1.05 2.61
C LEU A 312 -25.33 2.19 2.43
N VAL A 313 -26.01 2.29 1.27
CA VAL A 313 -27.05 3.31 1.01
C VAL A 313 -28.22 3.16 1.99
N LEU A 314 -28.76 1.95 2.14
CA LEU A 314 -29.90 1.70 3.04
C LEU A 314 -29.55 2.04 4.51
N ARG A 315 -28.36 1.66 4.95
CA ARG A 315 -27.90 1.96 6.31
C ARG A 315 -27.68 3.46 6.52
N ALA A 316 -27.19 4.18 5.51
CA ALA A 316 -27.04 5.63 5.57
C ALA A 316 -28.40 6.33 5.67
N GLU A 317 -29.40 5.88 4.90
CA GLU A 317 -30.78 6.39 5.00
C GLU A 317 -31.35 6.18 6.41
N ASP A 318 -31.31 4.94 6.92
CA ASP A 318 -31.83 4.60 8.27
C ASP A 318 -31.15 5.41 9.38
N ALA A 319 -29.81 5.53 9.32
CA ALA A 319 -29.05 6.22 10.35
C ALA A 319 -29.31 7.73 10.37
N LEU A 320 -29.46 8.35 9.21
CA LEU A 320 -29.71 9.79 9.09
C LEU A 320 -31.19 10.14 9.35
N ALA A 321 -32.15 9.25 9.05
CA ALA A 321 -33.55 9.42 9.40
C ALA A 321 -33.75 9.44 10.93
N ASN A 322 -33.06 8.58 11.66
CA ASN A 322 -33.15 8.47 13.13
C ASN A 322 -32.47 9.62 13.89
N HIS A 323 -31.64 10.43 13.25
CA HIS A 323 -30.98 11.58 13.88
C HIS A 323 -31.62 12.95 13.54
N ASN A 324 -32.69 12.96 12.81
CA ASN A 324 -33.49 14.17 12.51
C ASN A 324 -34.68 14.37 13.45
N VAL A 325 -34.79 13.59 14.54
CA VAL A 325 -35.83 13.72 15.58
C VAL A 325 -35.29 14.42 16.82
#